data_755bf2dfa14986e5d2d744f8a0b3a628
#
_entry.id   755bf2dfa14986e5d2d744f8a0b3a628
#
_cell.length_a   1.000
_cell.length_b   1.000
_cell.length_c   1.000
_cell.angle_alpha   90.00
_cell.angle_beta   90.00
_cell.angle_gamma   90.00
#
_symmetry.space_group_name_H-M   'P 1'
#
loop_
_entity.id
_entity.type
_entity.pdbx_description
1 polymer ?
#
loop_
_entity_poly.entity_id
_entity_poly.type
_entity_poly.pdbx_seq_one_letter_code
_entity_poly.pdbx_strand_id
1 'polypeptide(L)'
;PVLPDFNKDGHLISGEGPKRGDIVVFRSPQNTKVHFVKRCVAKGGDEVLVSGATLFVRMSEGDEYMRANFADKIALIEGRTFVKEPYSQKGIHNDERVDMERVYLEQLINDSFAMQPVFVKGFGDISASGGNAYYFKVPENEYFMMGDNRDHSSDSRYWGSVPYKLIVGTPWFSYFSWDENFNIRWERIGRLVQTLQDDESLI
;
A
#
# COMPACT_ATOMS: atom_id res chain seq x y z
N PRO A 1 3.94 -27.63 -3.95
CA PRO A 1 4.78 -27.83 -5.13
C PRO A 1 5.11 -26.46 -5.70
N VAL A 2 6.41 -26.14 -5.71
CA VAL A 2 6.90 -24.93 -6.38
C VAL A 2 6.88 -25.25 -7.86
N LEU A 3 6.04 -24.57 -8.65
CA LEU A 3 6.09 -24.65 -10.10
C LEU A 3 7.42 -24.08 -10.57
N PRO A 4 8.09 -24.68 -11.55
CA PRO A 4 9.35 -24.17 -12.05
C PRO A 4 9.14 -22.78 -12.70
N ASP A 5 10.05 -21.87 -12.43
CA ASP A 5 10.10 -20.56 -13.08
C ASP A 5 10.49 -20.74 -14.55
N PHE A 6 9.57 -20.48 -15.46
CA PHE A 6 9.84 -20.55 -16.90
C PHE A 6 10.22 -19.21 -17.52
N ASN A 7 10.06 -18.10 -16.80
CA ASN A 7 10.38 -16.75 -17.25
C ASN A 7 11.55 -16.16 -16.48
N LYS A 8 12.27 -15.23 -17.11
CA LYS A 8 13.42 -14.54 -16.51
C LYS A 8 13.07 -13.68 -15.29
N ASP A 9 11.81 -13.29 -15.16
CA ASP A 9 11.26 -12.49 -14.07
C ASP A 9 10.76 -13.32 -12.88
N GLY A 10 10.86 -14.65 -12.95
CA GLY A 10 10.46 -15.56 -11.89
C GLY A 10 8.95 -15.86 -11.85
N HIS A 11 8.19 -15.48 -12.87
CA HIS A 11 6.76 -15.73 -12.98
C HIS A 11 6.47 -16.84 -14.00
N LEU A 12 5.45 -17.65 -13.74
CA LEU A 12 5.01 -18.70 -14.68
C LEU A 12 4.45 -18.08 -15.97
N ILE A 13 3.80 -16.94 -15.84
CA ILE A 13 3.25 -16.13 -16.96
C ILE A 13 3.63 -14.70 -16.68
N SER A 14 4.42 -14.08 -17.58
CA SER A 14 4.69 -12.64 -17.53
C SER A 14 3.42 -11.88 -17.89
N GLY A 15 3.08 -10.90 -17.07
CA GLY A 15 1.92 -10.04 -17.26
C GLY A 15 2.24 -8.57 -16.98
N GLU A 16 1.27 -7.73 -17.18
CA GLU A 16 1.31 -6.38 -16.61
C GLU A 16 1.38 -6.50 -15.10
N GLY A 17 2.22 -5.72 -14.45
CA GLY A 17 2.32 -5.68 -13.00
C GLY A 17 1.02 -5.20 -12.35
N PRO A 18 0.91 -5.27 -11.01
CA PRO A 18 -0.26 -4.77 -10.29
C PRO A 18 -0.58 -3.32 -10.65
N LYS A 19 -1.87 -3.03 -10.75
CA LYS A 19 -2.37 -1.67 -10.87
C LYS A 19 -2.55 -1.06 -9.48
N ARG A 20 -2.52 0.26 -9.41
CA ARG A 20 -2.89 0.95 -8.18
C ARG A 20 -4.34 0.61 -7.81
N GLY A 21 -4.58 0.32 -6.55
CA GLY A 21 -5.87 -0.14 -6.04
C GLY A 21 -6.00 -1.66 -5.94
N ASP A 22 -5.22 -2.43 -6.69
CA ASP A 22 -5.30 -3.89 -6.66
C ASP A 22 -4.90 -4.46 -5.30
N ILE A 23 -5.60 -5.51 -4.87
CA ILE A 23 -5.12 -6.39 -3.79
C ILE A 23 -4.10 -7.36 -4.38
N VAL A 24 -2.94 -7.46 -3.73
CA VAL A 24 -1.79 -8.19 -4.26
C VAL A 24 -1.26 -9.18 -3.23
N VAL A 25 -1.00 -10.39 -3.68
CA VAL A 25 -0.24 -11.42 -2.94
C VAL A 25 1.22 -11.32 -3.36
N PHE A 26 2.12 -11.22 -2.41
CA PHE A 26 3.56 -11.14 -2.67
C PHE A 26 4.38 -11.79 -1.55
N ARG A 27 5.63 -12.12 -1.85
CA ARG A 27 6.59 -12.60 -0.86
C ARG A 27 7.18 -11.39 -0.11
N SER A 28 7.25 -11.48 1.21
CA SER A 28 7.82 -10.40 2.03
C SER A 28 9.25 -10.06 1.61
N PRO A 29 9.59 -8.77 1.41
CA PRO A 29 10.98 -8.37 1.14
C PRO A 29 11.95 -8.74 2.25
N GLN A 30 11.49 -8.76 3.50
CA GLN A 30 12.30 -9.10 4.67
C GLN A 30 12.47 -10.62 4.85
N ASN A 31 11.47 -11.42 4.41
CA ASN A 31 11.52 -12.87 4.52
C ASN A 31 10.68 -13.51 3.39
N THR A 32 11.32 -13.90 2.32
CA THR A 32 10.66 -14.44 1.12
C THR A 32 9.89 -15.75 1.32
N LYS A 33 10.00 -16.37 2.49
CA LYS A 33 9.18 -17.56 2.86
C LYS A 33 7.78 -17.17 3.34
N VAL A 34 7.58 -15.90 3.71
CA VAL A 34 6.29 -15.37 4.19
C VAL A 34 5.58 -14.67 3.04
N HIS A 35 4.29 -14.95 2.88
CA HIS A 35 3.43 -14.26 1.92
C HIS A 35 2.57 -13.23 2.63
N PHE A 36 2.48 -12.05 2.04
CA PHE A 36 1.60 -10.98 2.46
C PHE A 36 0.52 -10.73 1.42
N VAL A 37 -0.62 -10.24 1.90
CA VAL A 37 -1.71 -9.71 1.07
C VAL A 37 -1.88 -8.25 1.47
N LYS A 38 -1.69 -7.34 0.53
CA LYS A 38 -1.81 -5.88 0.74
C LYS A 38 -2.40 -5.22 -0.50
N ARG A 39 -2.79 -3.96 -0.36
CA ARG A 39 -3.22 -3.12 -1.48
C ARG A 39 -2.03 -2.40 -2.10
N CYS A 40 -1.91 -2.44 -3.43
CA CYS A 40 -0.97 -1.63 -4.17
C CYS A 40 -1.47 -0.17 -4.19
N VAL A 41 -0.82 0.73 -3.47
CA VAL A 41 -1.23 2.15 -3.42
C VAL A 41 -0.39 3.03 -4.34
N ALA A 42 0.82 2.60 -4.70
CA ALA A 42 1.67 3.31 -5.65
C ALA A 42 2.58 2.31 -6.39
N LYS A 43 3.04 2.70 -7.56
CA LYS A 43 3.93 1.91 -8.45
C LYS A 43 5.15 2.73 -8.87
N GLY A 44 6.08 2.12 -9.57
CA GLY A 44 7.31 2.75 -10.04
C GLY A 44 7.12 4.15 -10.62
N GLY A 45 7.96 5.07 -10.20
CA GLY A 45 7.90 6.50 -10.55
C GLY A 45 6.97 7.36 -9.71
N ASP A 46 6.04 6.77 -8.93
CA ASP A 46 5.15 7.50 -8.03
C ASP A 46 5.87 8.04 -6.80
N GLU A 47 5.27 9.04 -6.20
CA GLU A 47 5.72 9.59 -4.93
C GLU A 47 4.61 9.41 -3.88
N VAL A 48 5.00 8.93 -2.72
CA VAL A 48 4.12 8.71 -1.57
C VAL A 48 4.48 9.68 -0.46
N LEU A 49 3.48 10.34 0.11
CA LEU A 49 3.63 11.19 1.28
C LEU A 49 2.58 10.78 2.31
N VAL A 50 3.01 10.55 3.54
CA VAL A 50 2.14 10.21 4.67
C VAL A 50 2.29 11.29 5.73
N SER A 51 1.17 11.88 6.17
CA SER A 51 1.14 12.84 7.27
C SER A 51 0.01 12.47 8.22
N GLY A 52 0.35 12.16 9.47
CA GLY A 52 -0.59 11.55 10.40
C GLY A 52 -1.17 10.27 9.80
N ALA A 53 -2.49 10.18 9.75
CA ALA A 53 -3.20 9.06 9.12
C ALA A 53 -3.41 9.22 7.61
N THR A 54 -3.09 10.38 7.03
CA THR A 54 -3.46 10.72 5.65
C THR A 54 -2.38 10.31 4.66
N LEU A 55 -2.80 9.55 3.63
CA LEU A 55 -1.98 9.18 2.48
C LEU A 55 -2.17 10.19 1.33
N PHE A 56 -1.08 10.64 0.76
CA PHE A 56 -1.05 11.41 -0.48
C PHE A 56 -0.18 10.69 -1.51
N VAL A 57 -0.67 10.60 -2.74
CA VAL A 57 0.07 9.96 -3.84
C VAL A 57 0.19 10.94 -5.01
N ARG A 58 1.40 11.18 -5.46
CA ARG A 58 1.67 11.84 -6.72
C ARG A 58 1.97 10.79 -7.77
N MET A 59 1.08 10.67 -8.75
CA MET A 59 1.16 9.63 -9.78
C MET A 59 2.13 10.04 -10.89
N SER A 60 2.91 9.09 -11.39
CA SER A 60 3.94 9.28 -12.41
C SER A 60 3.38 9.75 -13.76
N GLU A 61 2.10 9.52 -14.03
CA GLU A 61 1.38 10.02 -15.21
C GLU A 61 1.20 11.54 -15.23
N GLY A 62 1.42 12.22 -14.09
CA GLY A 62 1.43 13.68 -14.00
C GLY A 62 0.10 14.32 -13.63
N ASP A 63 0.13 15.66 -13.60
CA ASP A 63 -0.94 16.47 -13.02
C ASP A 63 -2.26 16.38 -13.79
N GLU A 64 -2.21 16.30 -15.13
CA GLU A 64 -3.42 16.19 -15.97
C GLU A 64 -4.17 14.88 -15.69
N TYR A 65 -3.43 13.79 -15.60
CA TYR A 65 -4.01 12.48 -15.27
C TYR A 65 -4.68 12.51 -13.88
N MET A 66 -3.98 13.05 -12.87
CA MET A 66 -4.52 13.13 -11.52
C MET A 66 -5.78 14.00 -11.46
N ARG A 67 -5.81 15.15 -12.13
CA ARG A 67 -6.99 16.03 -12.19
C ARG A 67 -8.16 15.40 -12.93
N ALA A 68 -7.90 14.66 -14.01
CA ALA A 68 -8.95 14.00 -14.78
C ALA A 68 -9.60 12.83 -14.05
N ASN A 69 -8.83 12.07 -13.24
CA ASN A 69 -9.32 10.84 -12.62
C ASN A 69 -9.65 10.97 -11.12
N PHE A 70 -9.19 12.04 -10.43
CA PHE A 70 -9.31 12.22 -8.98
C PHE A 70 -9.64 13.67 -8.61
N ALA A 71 -10.48 14.34 -9.39
CA ALA A 71 -10.74 15.79 -9.25
C ALA A 71 -11.17 16.22 -7.84
N ASP A 72 -11.97 15.41 -7.16
CA ASP A 72 -12.48 15.61 -5.81
C ASP A 72 -11.46 15.34 -4.69
N LYS A 73 -10.33 14.70 -5.03
CA LYS A 73 -9.28 14.30 -4.10
C LYS A 73 -7.95 15.03 -4.32
N ILE A 74 -7.93 16.06 -5.15
CA ILE A 74 -6.71 16.81 -5.43
C ILE A 74 -6.31 17.65 -4.23
N ALA A 75 -5.04 17.53 -3.86
CA ALA A 75 -4.37 18.37 -2.87
C ALA A 75 -3.15 19.04 -3.49
N LEU A 76 -2.99 20.35 -3.26
CA LEU A 76 -1.78 21.08 -3.63
C LEU A 76 -0.85 21.16 -2.43
N ILE A 77 0.31 20.52 -2.54
CA ILE A 77 1.33 20.49 -1.51
C ILE A 77 2.59 21.12 -2.09
N GLU A 78 2.97 22.27 -1.55
CA GLU A 78 4.13 23.06 -2.00
C GLU A 78 4.16 23.29 -3.53
N GLY A 79 2.99 23.61 -4.11
CA GLY A 79 2.84 23.84 -5.54
C GLY A 79 2.80 22.59 -6.42
N ARG A 80 2.87 21.41 -5.83
CA ARG A 80 2.80 20.12 -6.52
C ARG A 80 1.45 19.44 -6.31
N THR A 81 0.92 18.82 -7.34
CA THR A 81 -0.36 18.11 -7.28
C THR A 81 -0.17 16.72 -6.68
N PHE A 82 -0.98 16.39 -5.68
CA PHE A 82 -1.12 15.06 -5.09
C PHE A 82 -2.59 14.65 -5.08
N VAL A 83 -2.85 13.36 -5.00
CA VAL A 83 -4.18 12.80 -4.73
C VAL A 83 -4.22 12.37 -3.27
N LYS A 84 -5.15 12.97 -2.51
CA LYS A 84 -5.40 12.63 -1.11
C LYS A 84 -6.26 11.38 -1.03
N GLU A 85 -5.84 10.39 -0.29
CA GLU A 85 -6.57 9.13 -0.05
C GLU A 85 -7.19 8.54 -1.34
N PRO A 86 -6.38 8.22 -2.39
CA PRO A 86 -6.92 7.79 -3.67
C PRO A 86 -7.77 6.51 -3.56
N TYR A 87 -7.52 5.70 -2.56
CA TYR A 87 -8.15 4.39 -2.33
C TYR A 87 -8.88 4.33 -0.99
N SER A 88 -9.53 5.44 -0.60
CA SER A 88 -10.45 5.46 0.54
C SER A 88 -11.78 4.83 0.14
N GLN A 89 -11.98 3.59 0.53
CA GLN A 89 -13.25 2.86 0.36
C GLN A 89 -13.64 2.22 1.69
N LYS A 90 -14.88 1.79 1.81
CA LYS A 90 -15.36 1.06 2.98
C LYS A 90 -14.48 -0.17 3.22
N GLY A 91 -14.13 -0.45 4.48
CA GLY A 91 -13.20 -1.52 4.84
C GLY A 91 -11.73 -1.10 4.91
N ILE A 92 -11.38 0.11 4.46
CA ILE A 92 -10.08 0.71 4.76
C ILE A 92 -10.20 1.50 6.05
N HIS A 93 -9.55 0.98 7.10
CA HIS A 93 -9.53 1.58 8.43
C HIS A 93 -8.27 2.42 8.59
N ASN A 94 -8.44 3.66 9.01
CA ASN A 94 -7.37 4.61 9.23
C ASN A 94 -7.73 5.47 10.44
N ASP A 95 -7.53 4.93 11.62
CA ASP A 95 -7.66 5.64 12.89
C ASP A 95 -6.36 6.43 13.14
N GLU A 96 -6.38 7.65 13.52
CA GLU A 96 -5.26 8.60 13.61
C GLU A 96 -4.07 8.17 14.51
N ARG A 97 -3.82 6.88 14.65
CA ARG A 97 -2.92 6.30 15.66
C ARG A 97 -1.62 5.74 15.13
N VAL A 98 -1.36 5.77 13.81
CA VAL A 98 -0.05 5.32 13.31
C VAL A 98 0.99 6.36 13.67
N ASP A 99 1.77 6.03 14.69
CA ASP A 99 2.92 6.84 15.11
C ASP A 99 4.06 6.63 14.10
N MET A 100 4.01 7.40 13.01
CA MET A 100 5.03 7.37 11.96
C MET A 100 6.41 7.79 12.49
N GLU A 101 6.46 8.56 13.56
CA GLU A 101 7.72 8.90 14.23
C GLU A 101 8.36 7.67 14.86
N ARG A 102 7.58 6.88 15.58
CA ARG A 102 8.04 5.59 16.12
C ARG A 102 8.51 4.66 15.02
N VAL A 103 7.76 4.56 13.91
CA VAL A 103 8.15 3.79 12.72
C VAL A 103 9.51 4.22 12.20
N TYR A 104 9.72 5.52 12.06
CA TYR A 104 10.99 6.08 11.60
C TYR A 104 12.15 5.80 12.59
N LEU A 105 11.92 5.95 13.89
CA LEU A 105 12.94 5.64 14.90
C LEU A 105 13.30 4.16 14.93
N GLU A 106 12.34 3.26 14.77
CA GLU A 106 12.58 1.82 14.63
C GLU A 106 13.42 1.50 13.38
N GLN A 107 13.19 2.20 12.27
CA GLN A 107 13.98 2.06 11.05
C GLN A 107 15.42 2.56 11.25
N LEU A 108 15.61 3.67 11.93
CA LEU A 108 16.94 4.18 12.29
C LEU A 108 17.76 3.16 13.08
N ILE A 109 17.15 2.52 14.07
CA ILE A 109 17.82 1.52 14.94
C ILE A 109 18.21 0.28 14.11
N ASN A 110 17.39 -0.10 13.13
CA ASN A 110 17.59 -1.30 12.32
C ASN A 110 18.38 -1.05 11.02
N ASP A 111 18.92 0.15 10.84
CA ASP A 111 19.64 0.58 9.62
C ASP A 111 18.82 0.34 8.33
N SER A 112 17.50 0.49 8.42
CA SER A 112 16.58 0.30 7.30
C SER A 112 15.67 1.51 7.12
N PHE A 113 15.84 2.25 6.04
CA PHE A 113 15.03 3.44 5.75
C PHE A 113 14.05 3.14 4.63
N ALA A 114 12.76 3.13 4.96
CA ALA A 114 11.71 3.10 3.96
C ALA A 114 11.26 4.52 3.60
N MET A 115 10.83 5.31 4.57
CA MET A 115 10.33 6.66 4.35
C MET A 115 11.21 7.72 5.00
N GLN A 116 11.37 8.88 4.35
CA GLN A 116 12.18 9.99 4.84
C GLN A 116 11.28 11.04 5.50
N PRO A 117 11.61 11.55 6.70
CA PRO A 117 10.90 12.66 7.30
C PRO A 117 11.12 13.93 6.46
N VAL A 118 10.03 14.64 6.19
CA VAL A 118 10.04 15.90 5.46
C VAL A 118 9.17 16.92 6.16
N PHE A 119 9.52 18.21 6.04
CA PHE A 119 8.68 19.30 6.51
C PHE A 119 7.80 19.78 5.35
N VAL A 120 6.49 19.86 5.61
CA VAL A 120 5.49 20.36 4.67
C VAL A 120 4.73 21.52 5.33
N LYS A 121 4.76 22.70 4.71
CA LYS A 121 4.06 23.87 5.22
C LYS A 121 2.54 23.65 5.25
N GLY A 122 1.95 23.89 6.40
CA GLY A 122 0.50 23.76 6.60
C GLY A 122 0.02 22.37 7.06
N PHE A 123 0.95 21.44 7.24
CA PHE A 123 0.67 20.19 7.95
C PHE A 123 0.85 20.41 9.46
N GLY A 124 0.54 19.39 10.27
CA GLY A 124 0.61 19.47 11.74
C GLY A 124 2.00 19.81 12.29
N ASP A 125 2.16 19.67 13.59
CA ASP A 125 3.40 20.00 14.29
C ASP A 125 4.59 19.16 13.80
N ILE A 126 5.79 19.74 13.95
CA ILE A 126 7.04 19.05 13.62
C ILE A 126 7.32 18.00 14.70
N SER A 127 7.56 16.77 14.29
CA SER A 127 7.96 15.68 15.18
C SER A 127 9.44 15.78 15.57
N ALA A 128 9.89 14.95 16.54
CA ALA A 128 11.29 14.90 16.94
C ALA A 128 12.23 14.42 15.81
N SER A 129 11.71 13.75 14.79
CA SER A 129 12.47 13.40 13.57
C SER A 129 12.77 14.60 12.67
N GLY A 130 12.23 15.80 12.98
CA GLY A 130 12.42 17.03 12.21
C GLY A 130 11.45 17.19 11.03
N GLY A 131 10.44 16.33 10.90
CA GLY A 131 9.40 16.38 9.87
C GLY A 131 7.99 16.38 10.43
N ASN A 132 7.02 16.73 9.62
CA ASN A 132 5.58 16.58 9.88
C ASN A 132 4.90 15.70 8.84
N ALA A 133 5.69 15.11 7.94
CA ALA A 133 5.28 14.13 6.95
C ALA A 133 6.46 13.19 6.64
N TYR A 134 6.15 12.07 6.00
CA TYR A 134 7.12 11.06 5.60
C TYR A 134 6.98 10.80 4.11
N TYR A 135 8.09 10.89 3.39
CA TYR A 135 8.15 10.82 1.94
C TYR A 135 8.85 9.56 1.46
N PHE A 136 8.34 8.99 0.35
CA PHE A 136 8.96 7.89 -0.35
C PHE A 136 8.74 8.03 -1.86
N LYS A 137 9.81 7.92 -2.66
CA LYS A 137 9.70 7.78 -4.11
C LYS A 137 9.84 6.31 -4.48
N VAL A 138 8.82 5.77 -5.16
CA VAL A 138 8.80 4.36 -5.55
C VAL A 138 9.78 4.12 -6.70
N PRO A 139 10.79 3.24 -6.54
CA PRO A 139 11.69 2.88 -7.63
C PRO A 139 10.95 2.22 -8.80
N GLU A 140 11.54 2.28 -9.99
CA GLU A 140 11.00 1.61 -11.16
C GLU A 140 10.89 0.09 -10.94
N ASN A 141 9.83 -0.51 -11.46
CA ASN A 141 9.49 -1.93 -11.27
C ASN A 141 9.28 -2.36 -9.80
N GLU A 142 8.94 -1.43 -8.95
CA GLU A 142 8.58 -1.68 -7.56
C GLU A 142 7.21 -1.10 -7.22
N TYR A 143 6.64 -1.58 -6.11
CA TYR A 143 5.27 -1.25 -5.70
C TYR A 143 5.23 -0.91 -4.22
N PHE A 144 4.49 0.13 -3.87
CA PHE A 144 4.27 0.51 -2.48
C PHE A 144 2.94 -0.10 -2.01
N MET A 145 3.05 -1.01 -1.06
CA MET A 145 1.96 -1.84 -0.57
C MET A 145 1.51 -1.38 0.80
N MET A 146 0.20 -1.20 1.00
CA MET A 146 -0.36 -0.85 2.30
C MET A 146 -1.50 -1.81 2.68
N GLY A 147 -1.60 -2.14 3.96
CA GLY A 147 -2.73 -2.90 4.48
C GLY A 147 -3.99 -2.04 4.56
N ASP A 148 -5.17 -2.62 4.34
CA ASP A 148 -6.43 -1.90 4.44
C ASP A 148 -6.75 -1.51 5.90
N ASN A 149 -6.36 -2.34 6.88
CA ASN A 149 -6.26 -1.91 8.26
C ASN A 149 -4.94 -1.13 8.46
N ARG A 150 -4.97 0.18 8.19
CA ARG A 150 -3.81 1.08 8.17
C ARG A 150 -3.06 1.13 9.49
N ASP A 151 -3.76 0.99 10.59
CA ASP A 151 -3.22 1.15 11.94
C ASP A 151 -2.50 -0.10 12.44
N HIS A 152 -2.93 -1.28 11.97
CA HIS A 152 -2.42 -2.57 12.40
C HIS A 152 -1.79 -3.37 11.25
N SER A 153 -1.09 -2.67 10.35
CA SER A 153 -0.44 -3.29 9.19
C SER A 153 1.06 -3.06 9.21
N SER A 154 1.83 -4.14 9.23
CA SER A 154 3.24 -4.10 8.79
C SER A 154 3.25 -4.08 7.26
N ASP A 155 3.64 -2.96 6.66
CA ASP A 155 3.58 -2.72 5.22
C ASP A 155 4.71 -1.82 4.72
N SER A 156 4.61 -1.29 3.50
CA SER A 156 5.68 -0.52 2.87
C SER A 156 6.11 0.74 3.62
N ARG A 157 5.29 1.22 4.54
CA ARG A 157 5.69 2.31 5.46
C ARG A 157 6.85 1.89 6.36
N TYR A 158 6.97 0.59 6.64
CA TYR A 158 7.98 0.02 7.55
C TYR A 158 9.18 -0.56 6.80
N TRP A 159 8.96 -1.25 5.67
CA TRP A 159 9.99 -2.02 4.99
C TRP A 159 10.24 -1.62 3.52
N GLY A 160 9.60 -0.55 3.04
CA GLY A 160 9.81 0.00 1.69
C GLY A 160 8.98 -0.66 0.61
N SER A 161 9.38 -0.48 -0.63
CA SER A 161 8.68 -1.02 -1.80
C SER A 161 8.96 -2.50 -2.04
N VAL A 162 8.08 -3.13 -2.80
CA VAL A 162 8.14 -4.54 -3.19
C VAL A 162 8.58 -4.64 -4.65
N PRO A 163 9.74 -5.23 -4.94
CA PRO A 163 10.15 -5.51 -6.31
C PRO A 163 9.18 -6.44 -7.04
N TYR A 164 8.98 -6.22 -8.34
CA TYR A 164 8.08 -7.04 -9.17
C TYR A 164 8.34 -8.55 -9.06
N LYS A 165 9.60 -8.97 -8.97
CA LYS A 165 9.99 -10.39 -8.80
C LYS A 165 9.43 -11.08 -7.55
N LEU A 166 8.98 -10.31 -6.55
CA LEU A 166 8.35 -10.84 -5.33
C LEU A 166 6.82 -10.92 -5.44
N ILE A 167 6.21 -10.33 -6.46
CA ILE A 167 4.78 -10.39 -6.72
C ILE A 167 4.41 -11.83 -7.09
N VAL A 168 3.37 -12.36 -6.46
CA VAL A 168 2.83 -13.69 -6.76
C VAL A 168 1.61 -13.56 -7.68
N GLY A 169 0.77 -12.56 -7.44
CA GLY A 169 -0.41 -12.29 -8.25
C GLY A 169 -1.51 -11.55 -7.48
N THR A 170 -2.67 -11.44 -8.10
CA THR A 170 -3.89 -10.91 -7.48
C THR A 170 -4.81 -12.06 -7.07
N PRO A 171 -5.38 -12.07 -5.86
CA PRO A 171 -6.30 -13.12 -5.44
C PRO A 171 -7.62 -12.99 -6.19
N TRP A 172 -8.15 -14.11 -6.71
CA TRP A 172 -9.39 -14.11 -7.46
C TRP A 172 -10.60 -14.35 -6.57
N PHE A 173 -10.51 -15.31 -5.63
CA PHE A 173 -11.64 -15.69 -4.79
C PHE A 173 -11.19 -16.12 -3.39
N SER A 174 -12.10 -16.03 -2.43
CA SER A 174 -11.93 -16.55 -1.08
C SER A 174 -12.36 -18.01 -1.06
N TYR A 175 -11.41 -18.93 -0.81
CA TYR A 175 -11.73 -20.34 -0.68
C TYR A 175 -12.11 -20.73 0.75
N PHE A 176 -11.72 -19.90 1.74
CA PHE A 176 -12.06 -20.10 3.13
C PHE A 176 -12.03 -18.77 3.90
N SER A 177 -12.91 -18.59 4.89
CA SER A 177 -12.95 -17.41 5.75
C SER A 177 -13.52 -17.78 7.12
N TRP A 178 -12.91 -17.22 8.18
CA TRP A 178 -13.44 -17.29 9.54
C TRP A 178 -13.33 -15.92 10.22
N ASP A 179 -14.10 -15.71 11.29
CA ASP A 179 -14.01 -14.54 12.15
C ASP A 179 -12.95 -14.73 13.26
N GLU A 180 -12.79 -13.72 14.10
CA GLU A 180 -11.86 -13.73 15.25
C GLU A 180 -12.20 -14.79 16.32
N ASN A 181 -13.43 -15.32 16.33
CA ASN A 181 -13.89 -16.39 17.19
C ASN A 181 -13.81 -17.77 16.54
N PHE A 182 -13.15 -17.89 15.39
CA PHE A 182 -13.02 -19.11 14.56
C PHE A 182 -14.34 -19.64 14.00
N ASN A 183 -15.42 -18.81 13.94
CA ASN A 183 -16.63 -19.21 13.23
C ASN A 183 -16.43 -19.08 11.73
N ILE A 184 -16.88 -20.07 10.96
CA ILE A 184 -16.76 -20.06 9.50
C ILE A 184 -17.73 -19.06 8.92
N ARG A 185 -17.19 -18.13 8.12
CA ARG A 185 -17.96 -17.12 7.36
C ARG A 185 -18.34 -17.69 6.00
N TRP A 186 -19.39 -18.50 5.98
CA TRP A 186 -19.87 -19.26 4.81
C TRP A 186 -20.21 -18.33 3.63
N GLU A 187 -20.77 -17.16 3.92
CA GLU A 187 -21.17 -16.15 2.96
C GLU A 187 -20.01 -15.59 2.13
N ARG A 188 -18.77 -15.76 2.60
CA ARG A 188 -17.54 -15.30 1.91
C ARG A 188 -16.84 -16.39 1.11
N ILE A 189 -17.18 -17.65 1.32
CA ILE A 189 -16.52 -18.79 0.67
C ILE A 189 -16.97 -18.87 -0.79
N GLY A 190 -16.00 -19.01 -1.71
CA GLY A 190 -16.24 -19.07 -3.15
C GLY A 190 -16.57 -17.73 -3.81
N ARG A 191 -16.57 -16.62 -3.07
CA ARG A 191 -16.79 -15.28 -3.62
C ARG A 191 -15.54 -14.71 -4.25
N LEU A 192 -15.71 -13.98 -5.35
CA LEU A 192 -14.64 -13.20 -5.94
C LEU A 192 -14.19 -12.10 -4.97
N VAL A 193 -12.89 -11.87 -4.88
CA VAL A 193 -12.32 -10.84 -3.98
C VAL A 193 -12.89 -9.46 -4.31
N GLN A 194 -13.08 -9.16 -5.59
CA GLN A 194 -13.68 -7.89 -6.02
C GLN A 194 -15.12 -7.74 -5.51
N THR A 195 -15.94 -8.78 -5.58
CA THR A 195 -17.31 -8.76 -5.04
C THR A 195 -17.31 -8.58 -3.52
N LEU A 196 -16.33 -9.15 -2.81
CA LEU A 196 -16.18 -8.97 -1.36
C LEU A 196 -15.80 -7.53 -0.97
N GLN A 197 -15.11 -6.81 -1.85
CA GLN A 197 -14.77 -5.40 -1.64
C GLN A 197 -15.97 -4.47 -1.84
N ASP A 198 -16.87 -4.83 -2.75
CA ASP A 198 -18.02 -4.01 -3.14
C ASP A 198 -19.27 -4.30 -2.27
N ASP A 199 -19.31 -5.45 -1.59
CA ASP A 199 -20.45 -5.88 -0.78
C ASP A 199 -20.32 -5.42 0.67
N GLU A 200 -21.00 -4.33 0.96
CA GLU A 200 -21.01 -3.70 2.29
C GLU A 200 -21.49 -4.60 3.44
N SER A 201 -22.26 -5.64 3.15
CA SER A 201 -22.78 -6.57 4.16
C SER A 201 -21.74 -7.59 4.64
N LEU A 202 -20.61 -7.69 3.92
CA LEU A 202 -19.57 -8.69 4.13
C LEU A 202 -18.27 -8.12 4.72
N ILE A 203 -18.20 -6.81 4.95
CA ILE A 203 -17.04 -6.10 5.50
C ILE A 203 -17.09 -6.04 7.02
#